data_2415e5dd9819f786c10fac1054d34695
#
_entry.id   2415e5dd9819f786c10fac1054d34695
#
_cell.length_a   1.000
_cell.length_b   1.000
_cell.length_c   1.000
_cell.angle_alpha   90.00
_cell.angle_beta   90.00
_cell.angle_gamma   90.00
#
_symmetry.space_group_name_H-M   'P 1'
#
loop_
_entity.id
_entity.type
_entity.pdbx_description
1 polymer ?
#
loop_
_entity_poly.entity_id
_entity_poly.type
_entity_poly.pdbx_seq_one_letter_code
_entity_poly.pdbx_strand_id
1 'polypeptide(L)'
;VCIPPQVCPALSDERRTDLWGNADNFVNTMNHFMASMLTPSLQVAMNELSNHDHSRFLTRTNHIVGRVAQLGSKAAEEGINLAVMREAVAVQMTWVGAPTVYYGDEAGVCGFTDPDSRRTYPWGQENRELVEFHKEMIRIHKREKPLRTGSLKMLSWSSNVLAYARFQEGEQIIVVLNNSKELKEVTIPVWQAEVPMKGKMERLMYSWEKSYTTERDIYLVEDGETVVNMGKHSVLIMKPVREMQVDEYGKESSSN
;
A
#
# COMPACT_ATOMS: atom_id res chain seq x y z
N VAL A 1 0.69 -4.14 11.96
CA VAL A 1 -0.10 -4.68 10.84
C VAL A 1 0.86 -5.31 9.86
N CYS A 2 0.71 -6.63 9.65
CA CYS A 2 1.57 -7.34 8.71
C CYS A 2 1.02 -7.15 7.32
N ILE A 3 1.74 -6.40 6.50
CA ILE A 3 1.42 -6.27 5.08
C ILE A 3 1.94 -7.55 4.38
N PRO A 4 1.14 -8.14 3.47
CA PRO A 4 1.50 -9.43 2.90
C PRO A 4 2.82 -9.40 2.17
N PRO A 5 3.44 -10.47 2.06
CA PRO A 5 3.38 -11.78 2.73
C PRO A 5 4.65 -12.13 3.50
N GLN A 6 5.35 -11.18 4.03
CA GLN A 6 6.75 -11.44 4.25
C GLN A 6 7.19 -11.57 5.68
N VAL A 7 6.55 -11.06 6.63
CA VAL A 7 6.83 -11.30 8.04
C VAL A 7 5.77 -10.63 8.89
N CYS A 8 4.94 -11.39 9.57
CA CYS A 8 4.34 -10.93 10.79
C CYS A 8 5.19 -11.48 11.93
N PRO A 9 6.08 -10.75 12.54
CA PRO A 9 6.68 -11.23 13.75
C PRO A 9 5.73 -10.94 14.91
N ALA A 10 5.20 -11.98 15.49
CA ALA A 10 4.89 -11.89 16.89
C ALA A 10 6.21 -11.61 17.62
N LEU A 11 6.35 -10.49 18.32
CA LEU A 11 7.38 -10.15 19.30
C LEU A 11 8.84 -10.64 19.08
N SER A 12 9.10 -11.47 18.08
CA SER A 12 10.40 -11.94 17.63
C SER A 12 10.43 -12.02 16.12
N ASP A 13 11.55 -11.68 15.52
CA ASP A 13 11.76 -11.86 14.09
C ASP A 13 11.79 -13.36 13.76
N GLU A 14 10.63 -13.94 13.51
CA GLU A 14 10.48 -15.31 13.05
C GLU A 14 10.25 -15.37 11.56
N ARG A 15 10.88 -16.33 10.92
CA ARG A 15 10.67 -16.58 9.49
C ARG A 15 9.41 -17.41 9.29
N ARG A 16 8.30 -16.74 8.95
CA ARG A 16 7.00 -17.35 8.72
C ARG A 16 6.76 -17.58 7.23
N THR A 17 7.37 -18.61 6.67
CA THR A 17 7.24 -18.95 5.23
C THR A 17 5.83 -19.40 4.85
N ASP A 18 5.04 -19.87 5.80
CA ASP A 18 3.64 -20.23 5.66
C ASP A 18 2.72 -19.04 5.33
N LEU A 19 3.18 -17.82 5.63
CA LEU A 19 2.46 -16.58 5.34
C LEU A 19 2.84 -15.95 4.00
N TRP A 20 3.88 -16.45 3.35
CA TRP A 20 4.35 -15.87 2.09
C TRP A 20 3.37 -16.10 0.96
N GLY A 21 2.97 -15.02 0.29
CA GLY A 21 1.99 -15.07 -0.79
C GLY A 21 0.57 -15.46 -0.35
N ASN A 22 0.32 -15.55 0.95
CA ASN A 22 -0.96 -15.99 1.49
C ASN A 22 -1.90 -14.78 1.69
N ALA A 23 -2.55 -14.36 0.60
CA ALA A 23 -3.49 -13.25 0.62
C ALA A 23 -4.72 -13.55 1.49
N ASP A 24 -5.20 -14.81 1.53
CA ASP A 24 -6.33 -15.20 2.40
C ASP A 24 -5.99 -14.96 3.87
N ASN A 25 -4.80 -15.37 4.30
CA ASN A 25 -4.39 -15.14 5.68
C ASN A 25 -4.28 -13.65 6.01
N PHE A 26 -3.77 -12.84 5.08
CA PHE A 26 -3.74 -11.38 5.26
C PHE A 26 -5.15 -10.81 5.41
N VAL A 27 -6.05 -11.11 4.48
CA VAL A 27 -7.43 -10.61 4.49
C VAL A 27 -8.15 -11.05 5.76
N ASN A 28 -8.04 -12.32 6.15
CA ASN A 28 -8.69 -12.85 7.34
C ASN A 28 -8.14 -12.20 8.62
N THR A 29 -6.80 -12.03 8.72
CA THR A 29 -6.17 -11.38 9.86
C THR A 29 -6.60 -9.92 9.99
N MET A 30 -6.58 -9.17 8.88
CA MET A 30 -7.00 -7.78 8.86
C MET A 30 -8.47 -7.63 9.22
N ASN A 31 -9.35 -8.45 8.65
CA ASN A 31 -10.78 -8.44 8.97
C ASN A 31 -11.03 -8.77 10.44
N HIS A 32 -10.31 -9.75 11.01
CA HIS A 32 -10.44 -10.11 12.42
C HIS A 32 -10.12 -8.92 13.34
N PHE A 33 -8.99 -8.24 13.11
CA PHE A 33 -8.60 -7.10 13.94
C PHE A 33 -9.49 -5.87 13.70
N MET A 34 -9.87 -5.59 12.46
CA MET A 34 -10.77 -4.47 12.15
C MET A 34 -12.15 -4.67 12.78
N ALA A 35 -12.69 -5.91 12.76
CA ALA A 35 -13.98 -6.23 13.34
C ALA A 35 -14.00 -6.10 14.89
N SER A 36 -12.84 -6.14 15.54
CA SER A 36 -12.72 -5.95 16.99
C SER A 36 -12.70 -4.47 17.44
N MET A 37 -12.67 -3.53 16.48
CA MET A 37 -12.56 -2.10 16.76
C MET A 37 -13.83 -1.35 16.33
N LEU A 38 -14.20 -0.33 17.11
CA LEU A 38 -15.19 0.66 16.67
C LEU A 38 -14.60 1.47 15.50
N THR A 39 -15.43 1.84 14.53
CA THR A 39 -14.99 2.59 13.35
C THR A 39 -14.17 3.84 13.67
N PRO A 40 -14.53 4.71 14.62
CA PRO A 40 -13.69 5.86 14.97
C PRO A 40 -12.30 5.48 15.49
N SER A 41 -12.20 4.39 16.27
CA SER A 41 -10.92 3.88 16.76
C SER A 41 -10.07 3.28 15.63
N LEU A 42 -10.72 2.59 14.70
CA LEU A 42 -10.05 2.03 13.54
C LEU A 42 -9.48 3.13 12.63
N GLN A 43 -10.22 4.23 12.45
CA GLN A 43 -9.77 5.36 11.63
C GLN A 43 -8.56 6.11 12.18
N VAL A 44 -8.28 5.99 13.47
CA VAL A 44 -7.10 6.59 14.12
C VAL A 44 -6.06 5.57 14.55
N ALA A 45 -6.27 4.28 14.26
CA ALA A 45 -5.29 3.25 14.54
C ALA A 45 -4.01 3.48 13.73
N MET A 46 -2.85 3.35 14.38
CA MET A 46 -1.56 3.57 13.73
C MET A 46 -1.29 2.52 12.65
N ASN A 47 -1.07 3.00 11.42
CA ASN A 47 -0.53 2.18 10.34
C ASN A 47 0.96 2.40 10.24
N GLU A 48 1.76 1.54 10.84
CA GLU A 48 3.21 1.61 10.82
C GLU A 48 3.84 0.42 10.10
N LEU A 49 4.97 0.63 9.44
CA LEU A 49 5.79 -0.42 8.83
C LEU A 49 6.93 -0.83 9.76
N SER A 50 7.51 0.12 10.44
CA SER A 50 8.62 -0.08 11.37
C SER A 50 8.37 0.65 12.68
N ASN A 51 9.03 0.18 13.73
CA ASN A 51 9.10 0.85 15.02
C ASN A 51 10.48 0.59 15.67
N HIS A 52 10.62 1.02 16.91
CA HIS A 52 11.89 0.95 17.64
C HIS A 52 12.22 -0.44 18.19
N ASP A 53 11.30 -1.41 18.16
CA ASP A 53 11.50 -2.75 18.71
C ASP A 53 11.80 -3.79 17.62
N HIS A 54 11.16 -3.63 16.45
CA HIS A 54 11.26 -4.60 15.37
C HIS A 54 12.31 -4.21 14.33
N SER A 55 12.77 -5.18 13.56
CA SER A 55 13.59 -4.89 12.38
C SER A 55 12.85 -3.94 11.44
N ARG A 56 13.61 -3.01 10.85
CA ARG A 56 13.09 -2.10 9.82
C ARG A 56 12.39 -2.88 8.71
N PHE A 57 11.28 -2.36 8.19
CA PHE A 57 10.53 -3.05 7.14
C PHE A 57 11.41 -3.31 5.91
N LEU A 58 12.21 -2.33 5.51
CA LEU A 58 13.11 -2.47 4.37
C LEU A 58 14.09 -3.63 4.58
N THR A 59 14.66 -3.80 5.77
CA THR A 59 15.50 -4.96 6.13
C THR A 59 14.71 -6.26 6.00
N ARG A 60 13.47 -6.30 6.48
CA ARG A 60 12.64 -7.52 6.38
C ARG A 60 12.37 -7.97 4.95
N THR A 61 12.50 -7.09 3.96
CA THR A 61 12.34 -7.44 2.54
C THR A 61 13.46 -8.36 2.03
N ASN A 62 14.59 -8.48 2.74
CA ASN A 62 15.68 -9.40 2.38
C ASN A 62 15.49 -10.82 2.95
N HIS A 63 14.44 -11.05 3.75
CA HIS A 63 14.13 -12.34 4.38
C HIS A 63 15.20 -12.89 5.33
N ILE A 64 16.15 -12.07 5.79
CA ILE A 64 17.15 -12.45 6.77
C ILE A 64 16.58 -12.18 8.17
N VAL A 65 16.59 -13.21 9.01
CA VAL A 65 16.19 -13.12 10.41
C VAL A 65 17.42 -13.29 11.28
N GLY A 66 17.61 -12.38 12.21
CA GLY A 66 18.75 -12.42 13.13
C GLY A 66 18.98 -11.08 13.81
N ARG A 67 20.11 -10.98 14.48
CA ARG A 67 20.50 -9.78 15.23
C ARG A 67 21.84 -9.24 14.76
N VAL A 68 22.02 -7.94 14.88
CA VAL A 68 23.25 -7.26 14.48
C VAL A 68 24.49 -7.84 15.15
N ALA A 69 24.42 -8.28 16.40
CA ALA A 69 25.53 -8.90 17.13
C ALA A 69 26.03 -10.21 16.50
N GLN A 70 25.17 -10.92 15.75
CA GLN A 70 25.49 -12.19 15.11
C GLN A 70 25.83 -12.03 13.63
N LEU A 71 25.13 -11.16 12.93
CA LEU A 71 25.19 -11.04 11.48
C LEU A 71 25.98 -9.83 11.00
N GLY A 72 26.21 -8.86 11.87
CA GLY A 72 26.80 -7.57 11.52
C GLY A 72 25.80 -6.62 10.86
N SER A 73 26.09 -5.34 10.89
CA SER A 73 25.17 -4.29 10.42
C SER A 73 24.91 -4.33 8.91
N LYS A 74 25.87 -4.78 8.12
CA LYS A 74 25.75 -4.87 6.65
C LYS A 74 24.70 -5.87 6.20
N ALA A 75 24.52 -6.98 6.92
CA ALA A 75 23.52 -7.99 6.57
C ALA A 75 22.09 -7.44 6.58
N ALA A 76 21.82 -6.37 7.32
CA ALA A 76 20.52 -5.69 7.30
C ALA A 76 20.21 -4.95 5.98
N GLU A 77 21.25 -4.65 5.20
CA GLU A 77 21.17 -3.86 3.96
C GLU A 77 21.31 -4.73 2.71
N GLU A 78 21.82 -5.94 2.84
CA GLU A 78 22.04 -6.85 1.73
C GLU A 78 20.74 -7.48 1.25
N GLY A 79 20.50 -7.47 -0.06
CA GLY A 79 19.34 -8.14 -0.67
C GLY A 79 17.99 -7.47 -0.40
N ILE A 80 17.95 -6.24 0.09
CA ILE A 80 16.73 -5.47 0.29
C ILE A 80 15.97 -5.24 -1.02
N ASN A 81 14.66 -5.11 -0.94
CA ASN A 81 13.79 -4.91 -2.09
C ASN A 81 12.98 -3.61 -1.97
N LEU A 82 13.42 -2.58 -2.70
CA LEU A 82 12.76 -1.27 -2.71
C LEU A 82 11.36 -1.31 -3.33
N ALA A 83 11.10 -2.23 -4.27
CA ALA A 83 9.77 -2.36 -4.85
C ALA A 83 8.77 -2.85 -3.80
N VAL A 84 9.13 -3.86 -3.01
CA VAL A 84 8.31 -4.34 -1.89
C VAL A 84 8.13 -3.25 -0.82
N MET A 85 9.16 -2.42 -0.59
CA MET A 85 9.02 -1.26 0.30
C MET A 85 7.99 -0.27 -0.25
N ARG A 86 8.00 0.03 -1.56
CA ARG A 86 7.00 0.91 -2.18
C ARG A 86 5.58 0.33 -2.11
N GLU A 87 5.41 -0.98 -2.32
CA GLU A 87 4.12 -1.65 -2.11
C GLU A 87 3.61 -1.45 -0.67
N ALA A 88 4.50 -1.67 0.29
CA ALA A 88 4.14 -1.53 1.71
C ALA A 88 3.76 -0.09 2.07
N VAL A 89 4.51 0.90 1.60
CA VAL A 89 4.19 2.32 1.80
C VAL A 89 2.87 2.69 1.14
N ALA A 90 2.59 2.16 -0.06
CA ALA A 90 1.30 2.38 -0.72
C ALA A 90 0.14 1.84 0.13
N VAL A 91 0.28 0.63 0.68
CA VAL A 91 -0.73 0.09 1.61
C VAL A 91 -0.82 0.92 2.88
N GLN A 92 0.31 1.28 3.51
CA GLN A 92 0.33 2.13 4.70
C GLN A 92 -0.47 3.42 4.51
N MET A 93 -0.31 4.07 3.36
CA MET A 93 -0.95 5.35 3.05
C MET A 93 -2.38 5.23 2.52
N THR A 94 -2.83 4.04 2.14
CA THR A 94 -4.18 3.83 1.57
C THR A 94 -5.07 2.94 2.41
N TRP A 95 -4.53 2.17 3.37
CA TRP A 95 -5.33 1.37 4.30
C TRP A 95 -6.07 2.27 5.29
N VAL A 96 -7.13 1.71 5.94
CA VAL A 96 -7.84 2.44 7.00
C VAL A 96 -6.95 2.62 8.21
N GLY A 97 -6.93 3.82 8.79
CA GLY A 97 -6.12 4.19 9.96
C GLY A 97 -5.31 5.46 9.72
N ALA A 98 -4.41 5.75 10.65
CA ALA A 98 -3.51 6.90 10.61
C ALA A 98 -2.11 6.47 10.14
N PRO A 99 -1.69 6.80 8.92
CA PRO A 99 -0.35 6.48 8.46
C PRO A 99 0.70 7.10 9.37
N THR A 100 1.60 6.25 9.88
CA THR A 100 2.64 6.65 10.84
C THR A 100 4.00 6.21 10.30
N VAL A 101 4.83 7.16 9.94
CA VAL A 101 6.18 6.91 9.43
C VAL A 101 7.16 6.88 10.59
N TYR A 102 7.81 5.75 10.80
CA TYR A 102 8.96 5.68 11.69
C TYR A 102 10.16 6.32 11.00
N TYR A 103 10.82 7.28 11.66
CA TYR A 103 11.88 8.08 11.05
C TYR A 103 12.91 7.21 10.31
N GLY A 104 13.30 7.64 9.13
CA GLY A 104 14.28 6.94 8.31
C GLY A 104 13.72 5.86 7.40
N ASP A 105 12.49 5.38 7.59
CA ASP A 105 11.84 4.47 6.62
C ASP A 105 11.73 5.14 5.25
N GLU A 106 11.39 6.44 5.23
CA GLU A 106 11.34 7.27 4.03
C GLU A 106 12.71 7.48 3.39
N ALA A 107 13.78 7.40 4.19
CA ALA A 107 15.16 7.59 3.72
C ALA A 107 15.89 6.28 3.38
N GLY A 108 15.22 5.14 3.55
CA GLY A 108 15.78 3.82 3.26
C GLY A 108 16.68 3.28 4.38
N VAL A 109 16.47 3.70 5.63
CA VAL A 109 17.22 3.17 6.78
C VAL A 109 16.88 1.71 6.99
N CYS A 110 17.90 0.88 7.04
CA CYS A 110 17.86 -0.53 7.41
C CYS A 110 18.28 -0.73 8.88
N GLY A 111 17.93 -1.87 9.44
CA GLY A 111 18.36 -2.30 10.77
C GLY A 111 17.60 -3.53 11.22
N PHE A 112 18.27 -4.41 11.95
CA PHE A 112 17.64 -5.52 12.67
C PHE A 112 16.87 -5.00 13.89
N THR A 113 16.36 -5.88 14.75
CA THR A 113 15.68 -5.51 15.98
C THR A 113 16.52 -4.61 16.89
N ASP A 114 15.88 -4.03 17.90
CA ASP A 114 16.55 -3.16 18.90
C ASP A 114 17.91 -3.76 19.35
N PRO A 115 18.98 -2.95 19.38
CA PRO A 115 19.05 -1.48 19.17
C PRO A 115 19.28 -1.08 17.69
N ASP A 116 19.49 -2.01 16.76
CA ASP A 116 19.90 -1.72 15.39
C ASP A 116 18.80 -1.03 14.56
N SER A 117 17.53 -1.21 14.92
CA SER A 117 16.40 -0.48 14.33
C SER A 117 16.45 1.04 14.56
N ARG A 118 17.29 1.49 15.52
CA ARG A 118 17.42 2.91 15.92
C ARG A 118 18.66 3.58 15.32
N ARG A 119 19.11 3.15 14.14
CA ARG A 119 20.23 3.80 13.43
C ARG A 119 19.94 5.28 13.20
N THR A 120 20.99 6.10 13.15
CA THR A 120 20.86 7.54 12.89
C THR A 120 20.28 7.79 11.50
N TYR A 121 19.58 8.91 11.38
CA TYR A 121 19.06 9.37 10.08
C TYR A 121 20.24 9.71 9.14
N PRO A 122 20.22 9.27 7.88
CA PRO A 122 21.34 9.40 6.95
C PRO A 122 21.35 10.77 6.27
N TRP A 123 21.52 11.85 7.03
CA TRP A 123 21.54 13.22 6.52
C TRP A 123 22.48 13.41 5.33
N GLY A 124 21.93 13.84 4.20
CA GLY A 124 22.65 14.06 2.94
C GLY A 124 22.95 12.78 2.15
N GLN A 125 22.54 11.61 2.66
CA GLN A 125 22.71 10.29 2.03
C GLN A 125 21.39 9.52 1.94
N GLU A 126 20.27 10.22 2.00
CA GLU A 126 18.94 9.66 1.92
C GLU A 126 18.73 8.96 0.56
N ASN A 127 17.97 7.87 0.56
CA ASN A 127 17.43 7.33 -0.68
C ASN A 127 16.39 8.32 -1.23
N ARG A 128 16.82 9.19 -2.14
CA ARG A 128 15.99 10.28 -2.67
C ARG A 128 14.75 9.78 -3.40
N GLU A 129 14.84 8.67 -4.14
CA GLU A 129 13.67 8.09 -4.82
C GLU A 129 12.60 7.69 -3.80
N LEU A 130 13.01 7.06 -2.71
CA LEU A 130 12.09 6.62 -1.66
C LEU A 130 11.49 7.82 -0.90
N VAL A 131 12.28 8.87 -0.65
CA VAL A 131 11.78 10.12 -0.07
C VAL A 131 10.71 10.74 -0.96
N GLU A 132 10.95 10.87 -2.26
CA GLU A 132 9.98 11.45 -3.19
C GLU A 132 8.74 10.56 -3.33
N PHE A 133 8.90 9.23 -3.30
CA PHE A 133 7.77 8.30 -3.28
C PHE A 133 6.88 8.51 -2.04
N HIS A 134 7.47 8.63 -0.85
CA HIS A 134 6.72 8.92 0.38
C HIS A 134 5.99 10.26 0.30
N LYS A 135 6.64 11.31 -0.20
CA LYS A 135 6.00 12.62 -0.41
C LYS A 135 4.79 12.51 -1.33
N GLU A 136 4.92 11.77 -2.44
CA GLU A 136 3.84 11.58 -3.38
C GLU A 136 2.68 10.80 -2.75
N MET A 137 2.97 9.72 -2.02
CA MET A 137 1.95 8.93 -1.33
C MET A 137 1.23 9.74 -0.24
N ILE A 138 1.97 10.56 0.52
CA ILE A 138 1.38 11.49 1.49
C ILE A 138 0.49 12.51 0.80
N ARG A 139 0.91 13.04 -0.37
CA ARG A 139 0.12 13.98 -1.16
C ARG A 139 -1.19 13.36 -1.62
N ILE A 140 -1.15 12.13 -2.14
CA ILE A 140 -2.33 11.35 -2.54
C ILE A 140 -3.24 11.14 -1.32
N HIS A 141 -2.71 10.65 -0.21
CA HIS A 141 -3.48 10.42 1.02
C HIS A 141 -4.20 11.69 1.49
N LYS A 142 -3.52 12.84 1.49
CA LYS A 142 -4.09 14.11 1.92
C LYS A 142 -5.15 14.66 0.96
N ARG A 143 -4.96 14.45 -0.34
CA ARG A 143 -5.86 14.96 -1.38
C ARG A 143 -7.15 14.14 -1.48
N GLU A 144 -7.04 12.82 -1.46
CA GLU A 144 -8.16 11.92 -1.70
C GLU A 144 -8.92 11.64 -0.39
N LYS A 145 -10.13 12.21 -0.27
CA LYS A 145 -10.96 12.11 0.94
C LYS A 145 -11.25 10.65 1.38
N PRO A 146 -11.54 9.70 0.47
CA PRO A 146 -11.80 8.32 0.87
C PRO A 146 -10.63 7.66 1.61
N LEU A 147 -9.39 8.07 1.38
CA LEU A 147 -8.23 7.51 2.07
C LEU A 147 -8.17 7.90 3.54
N ARG A 148 -8.76 9.03 3.91
CA ARG A 148 -8.75 9.55 5.28
C ARG A 148 -9.91 8.99 6.11
N THR A 149 -11.12 8.98 5.57
CA THR A 149 -12.35 8.69 6.32
C THR A 149 -13.26 7.68 5.64
N GLY A 150 -12.94 7.22 4.43
CA GLY A 150 -13.76 6.30 3.68
C GLY A 150 -13.77 4.88 4.25
N SER A 151 -14.79 4.13 3.90
CA SER A 151 -14.90 2.71 4.17
C SER A 151 -13.84 1.92 3.39
N LEU A 152 -13.51 0.73 3.88
CA LEU A 152 -12.61 -0.20 3.20
C LEU A 152 -13.41 -1.44 2.79
N LYS A 153 -13.19 -1.90 1.56
CA LYS A 153 -13.74 -3.16 1.06
C LYS A 153 -12.73 -3.92 0.23
N MET A 154 -12.53 -5.19 0.56
CA MET A 154 -11.79 -6.10 -0.33
C MET A 154 -12.64 -6.39 -1.57
N LEU A 155 -12.04 -6.25 -2.74
CA LEU A 155 -12.71 -6.48 -4.04
C LEU A 155 -12.31 -7.82 -4.65
N SER A 156 -11.01 -8.12 -4.66
CA SER A 156 -10.47 -9.35 -5.20
C SER A 156 -9.14 -9.67 -4.54
N TRP A 157 -8.86 -10.95 -4.33
CA TRP A 157 -7.54 -11.38 -3.87
C TRP A 157 -7.26 -12.82 -4.31
N SER A 158 -6.00 -13.10 -4.49
CA SER A 158 -5.46 -14.43 -4.76
C SER A 158 -4.02 -14.49 -4.26
N SER A 159 -3.34 -15.60 -4.45
CA SER A 159 -1.92 -15.69 -4.06
C SER A 159 -1.12 -14.47 -4.59
N ASN A 160 -0.47 -13.73 -3.70
CA ASN A 160 0.33 -12.53 -3.97
C ASN A 160 -0.39 -11.34 -4.61
N VAL A 161 -1.70 -11.39 -4.79
CA VAL A 161 -2.51 -10.30 -5.36
C VAL A 161 -3.55 -9.84 -4.37
N LEU A 162 -3.69 -8.53 -4.24
CA LEU A 162 -4.75 -7.90 -3.46
C LEU A 162 -5.36 -6.75 -4.26
N ALA A 163 -6.69 -6.65 -4.27
CA ALA A 163 -7.39 -5.48 -4.74
C ALA A 163 -8.44 -5.06 -3.70
N TYR A 164 -8.40 -3.80 -3.30
CA TYR A 164 -9.35 -3.24 -2.36
C TYR A 164 -9.75 -1.82 -2.74
N ALA A 165 -10.87 -1.39 -2.21
CA ALA A 165 -11.40 -0.04 -2.37
C ALA A 165 -11.37 0.73 -1.04
N ARG A 166 -11.17 2.03 -1.16
CA ARG A 166 -11.57 3.03 -0.17
C ARG A 166 -12.65 3.90 -0.81
N PHE A 167 -13.79 4.06 -0.18
CA PHE A 167 -14.90 4.78 -0.79
C PHE A 167 -15.74 5.52 0.25
N GLN A 168 -16.31 6.63 -0.18
CA GLN A 168 -17.13 7.51 0.65
C GLN A 168 -17.86 8.52 -0.23
N GLU A 169 -19.18 8.68 -0.03
CA GLU A 169 -19.97 9.78 -0.63
C GLU A 169 -19.73 9.95 -2.15
N GLY A 170 -19.78 8.83 -2.90
CA GLY A 170 -19.56 8.85 -4.34
C GLY A 170 -18.10 8.94 -4.77
N GLU A 171 -17.14 9.06 -3.88
CA GLU A 171 -15.72 9.05 -4.17
C GLU A 171 -15.11 7.68 -3.91
N GLN A 172 -14.31 7.18 -4.85
CA GLN A 172 -13.69 5.87 -4.78
C GLN A 172 -12.19 5.94 -5.10
N ILE A 173 -11.41 5.17 -4.36
CA ILE A 173 -10.01 4.87 -4.67
C ILE A 173 -9.88 3.35 -4.71
N ILE A 174 -9.35 2.85 -5.81
CA ILE A 174 -9.07 1.43 -5.99
C ILE A 174 -7.57 1.24 -5.92
N VAL A 175 -7.15 0.26 -5.11
CA VAL A 175 -5.75 -0.10 -4.93
C VAL A 175 -5.58 -1.56 -5.30
N VAL A 176 -4.60 -1.83 -6.15
CA VAL A 176 -4.27 -3.18 -6.63
C VAL A 176 -2.80 -3.44 -6.41
N LEU A 177 -2.48 -4.58 -5.81
CA LEU A 177 -1.10 -5.01 -5.58
C LEU A 177 -0.83 -6.35 -6.24
N ASN A 178 0.37 -6.49 -6.77
CA ASN A 178 0.95 -7.76 -7.19
C ASN A 178 2.33 -7.93 -6.55
N ASN A 179 2.40 -8.62 -5.43
CA ASN A 179 3.65 -8.90 -4.71
C ASN A 179 4.33 -10.19 -5.20
N SER A 180 4.17 -10.51 -6.46
CA SER A 180 4.85 -11.67 -7.07
C SER A 180 5.98 -11.24 -8.00
N LYS A 181 6.83 -12.19 -8.35
CA LYS A 181 7.87 -12.03 -9.37
C LYS A 181 7.37 -12.28 -10.78
N GLU A 182 6.06 -12.32 -10.99
CA GLU A 182 5.41 -12.58 -12.25
C GLU A 182 4.50 -11.42 -12.65
N LEU A 183 4.26 -11.30 -13.96
CA LEU A 183 3.20 -10.44 -14.46
C LEU A 183 1.86 -11.09 -14.13
N LYS A 184 0.88 -10.29 -13.74
CA LYS A 184 -0.48 -10.76 -13.44
C LYS A 184 -1.50 -9.87 -14.15
N GLU A 185 -2.44 -10.51 -14.82
CA GLU A 185 -3.67 -9.87 -15.23
C GLU A 185 -4.67 -10.00 -14.08
N VAL A 186 -5.28 -8.89 -13.68
CA VAL A 186 -6.19 -8.82 -12.54
C VAL A 186 -7.50 -8.20 -12.98
N THR A 187 -8.58 -8.94 -12.85
CA THR A 187 -9.94 -8.44 -13.00
C THR A 187 -10.47 -7.98 -11.66
N ILE A 188 -10.98 -6.76 -11.61
CA ILE A 188 -11.40 -6.11 -10.38
C ILE A 188 -12.88 -5.72 -10.49
N PRO A 189 -13.77 -6.26 -9.67
CA PRO A 189 -15.18 -5.93 -9.64
C PRO A 189 -15.40 -4.57 -8.95
N VAL A 190 -15.08 -3.49 -9.65
CA VAL A 190 -15.11 -2.11 -9.11
C VAL A 190 -16.54 -1.64 -8.77
N TRP A 191 -17.57 -2.25 -9.38
CA TRP A 191 -18.96 -2.00 -9.03
C TRP A 191 -19.28 -2.25 -7.55
N GLN A 192 -18.53 -3.14 -6.91
CA GLN A 192 -18.69 -3.42 -5.47
C GLN A 192 -18.29 -2.25 -4.57
N ALA A 193 -17.61 -1.26 -5.11
CA ALA A 193 -17.24 -0.01 -4.46
C ALA A 193 -18.01 1.19 -5.04
N GLU A 194 -19.21 0.94 -5.58
CA GLU A 194 -20.09 1.98 -6.13
C GLU A 194 -19.53 2.70 -7.38
N VAL A 195 -18.59 2.08 -8.08
CA VAL A 195 -18.15 2.56 -9.40
C VAL A 195 -19.20 2.17 -10.43
N PRO A 196 -19.58 3.07 -11.37
CA PRO A 196 -20.57 2.78 -12.39
C PRO A 196 -20.23 1.57 -13.25
N MET A 197 -21.26 0.87 -13.77
CA MET A 197 -21.10 -0.34 -14.60
C MET A 197 -20.33 -0.08 -15.90
N LYS A 198 -20.33 1.16 -16.39
CA LYS A 198 -19.53 1.62 -17.54
C LYS A 198 -18.88 2.93 -17.21
N GLY A 199 -17.61 3.08 -17.61
CA GLY A 199 -16.87 4.30 -17.32
C GLY A 199 -15.38 4.15 -17.55
N LYS A 200 -14.66 5.00 -16.88
CA LYS A 200 -13.19 5.04 -16.95
C LYS A 200 -12.61 5.24 -15.56
N MET A 201 -11.50 4.58 -15.31
CA MET A 201 -10.64 4.84 -14.15
C MET A 201 -9.40 5.57 -14.61
N GLU A 202 -8.91 6.52 -13.82
CA GLU A 202 -7.62 7.17 -14.05
C GLU A 202 -6.60 6.78 -13.01
N ARG A 203 -5.37 6.57 -13.43
CA ARG A 203 -4.23 6.29 -12.56
C ARG A 203 -3.85 7.53 -11.77
N LEU A 204 -3.69 7.34 -10.46
CA LEU A 204 -3.06 8.31 -9.56
C LEU A 204 -1.57 8.01 -9.35
N MET A 205 -1.23 6.72 -9.25
CA MET A 205 0.14 6.25 -9.09
C MET A 205 0.25 4.79 -9.55
N TYR A 206 1.38 4.46 -10.16
CA TYR A 206 1.79 3.10 -10.43
C TYR A 206 3.26 2.90 -10.05
N SER A 207 3.53 1.91 -9.23
CA SER A 207 4.89 1.50 -8.86
C SER A 207 5.14 0.08 -9.36
N TRP A 208 6.36 -0.19 -9.78
CA TRP A 208 6.80 -1.52 -10.23
C TRP A 208 8.24 -1.80 -9.76
N GLU A 209 8.78 -2.93 -10.15
CA GLU A 209 10.08 -3.42 -9.70
C GLU A 209 11.19 -2.35 -9.69
N LYS A 210 11.24 -1.49 -10.71
CA LYS A 210 12.35 -0.55 -10.90
C LYS A 210 12.10 0.87 -10.41
N SER A 211 10.85 1.35 -10.45
CA SER A 211 10.53 2.75 -10.17
C SER A 211 9.02 2.93 -9.95
N TYR A 212 8.55 4.16 -10.03
CA TYR A 212 7.13 4.52 -9.99
C TYR A 212 6.83 5.68 -10.95
N THR A 213 5.55 5.89 -11.25
CA THR A 213 5.07 7.02 -12.04
C THR A 213 3.73 7.53 -11.51
N THR A 214 3.50 8.82 -11.71
CA THR A 214 2.21 9.50 -11.50
C THR A 214 1.59 9.98 -12.80
N GLU A 215 2.17 9.59 -13.93
CA GLU A 215 1.60 9.90 -15.23
C GLU A 215 0.20 9.30 -15.35
N ARG A 216 -0.70 10.12 -15.87
CA ARG A 216 -2.08 9.72 -16.07
C ARG A 216 -2.17 8.60 -17.10
N ASP A 217 -2.96 7.60 -16.77
CA ASP A 217 -3.33 6.50 -17.66
C ASP A 217 -4.79 6.14 -17.42
N ILE A 218 -5.46 5.55 -18.41
CA ILE A 218 -6.89 5.32 -18.37
C ILE A 218 -7.18 3.83 -18.52
N TYR A 219 -8.01 3.31 -17.63
CA TYR A 219 -8.53 1.95 -17.65
C TYR A 219 -10.03 1.98 -17.89
N LEU A 220 -10.55 1.11 -18.74
CA LEU A 220 -11.98 1.03 -19.02
C LEU A 220 -12.67 0.24 -17.93
N VAL A 221 -13.91 0.64 -17.63
CA VAL A 221 -14.85 -0.13 -16.82
C VAL A 221 -15.94 -0.63 -17.75
N GLU A 222 -16.07 -1.94 -17.85
CA GLU A 222 -17.09 -2.63 -18.62
C GLU A 222 -17.79 -3.63 -17.70
N ASP A 223 -19.11 -3.66 -17.73
CA ASP A 223 -19.94 -4.52 -16.86
C ASP A 223 -19.56 -4.47 -15.37
N GLY A 224 -19.12 -3.28 -14.90
CA GLY A 224 -18.72 -3.06 -13.51
C GLY A 224 -17.32 -3.56 -13.16
N GLU A 225 -16.57 -4.06 -14.12
CA GLU A 225 -15.22 -4.59 -13.91
C GLU A 225 -14.17 -3.77 -14.65
N THR A 226 -12.96 -3.78 -14.13
CA THR A 226 -11.79 -3.27 -14.85
C THR A 226 -10.70 -4.33 -14.84
N VAL A 227 -10.00 -4.46 -15.96
CA VAL A 227 -8.88 -5.40 -16.11
C VAL A 227 -7.58 -4.62 -16.18
N VAL A 228 -6.62 -5.00 -15.36
CA VAL A 228 -5.31 -4.35 -15.29
C VAL A 228 -4.17 -5.35 -15.40
N ASN A 229 -3.13 -4.99 -16.13
CA ASN A 229 -1.91 -5.76 -16.21
C ASN A 229 -0.90 -5.25 -15.17
N MET A 230 -0.65 -6.05 -14.15
CA MET A 230 0.23 -5.73 -13.04
C MET A 230 1.63 -6.27 -13.28
N GLY A 231 2.62 -5.39 -13.18
CA GLY A 231 4.03 -5.77 -13.22
C GLY A 231 4.46 -6.59 -12.00
N LYS A 232 5.72 -7.00 -11.99
CA LYS A 232 6.34 -7.65 -10.82
C LYS A 232 6.47 -6.64 -9.70
N HIS A 233 6.19 -7.05 -8.47
CA HIS A 233 6.28 -6.19 -7.29
C HIS A 233 5.72 -4.80 -7.57
N SER A 234 4.40 -4.74 -7.83
CA SER A 234 3.76 -3.52 -8.31
C SER A 234 2.52 -3.17 -7.52
N VAL A 235 2.25 -1.88 -7.46
CA VAL A 235 1.00 -1.35 -6.93
C VAL A 235 0.43 -0.29 -7.87
N LEU A 236 -0.87 -0.35 -8.09
CA LEU A 236 -1.64 0.61 -8.88
C LEU A 236 -2.66 1.26 -7.95
N ILE A 237 -2.72 2.59 -7.99
CA ILE A 237 -3.76 3.38 -7.32
C ILE A 237 -4.51 4.15 -8.39
N MET A 238 -5.82 4.00 -8.43
CA MET A 238 -6.68 4.64 -9.44
C MET A 238 -7.99 5.11 -8.83
N LYS A 239 -8.66 6.01 -9.54
CA LYS A 239 -10.00 6.51 -9.19
C LYS A 239 -10.88 6.63 -10.44
N PRO A 240 -12.22 6.67 -10.29
CA PRO A 240 -13.11 6.95 -11.40
C PRO A 240 -12.84 8.33 -12.02
N VAL A 241 -12.89 8.38 -13.35
CA VAL A 241 -12.94 9.66 -14.05
C VAL A 241 -14.37 10.18 -13.94
N ARG A 242 -14.53 11.35 -13.34
CA ARG A 242 -15.82 12.04 -13.32
C ARG A 242 -15.94 12.83 -14.62
N GLU A 243 -16.96 12.53 -15.41
CA GLU A 243 -17.40 13.43 -16.48
C GLU A 243 -18.06 14.62 -15.82
N MET A 244 -17.60 15.83 -16.15
CA MET A 244 -18.31 17.03 -15.72
C MET A 244 -19.70 17.02 -16.39
N GLN A 245 -20.75 16.89 -15.59
CA GLN A 245 -22.08 17.13 -16.08
C GLN A 245 -22.21 18.65 -16.31
N VAL A 246 -22.21 19.03 -17.58
CA VAL A 246 -22.60 20.39 -17.98
C VAL A 246 -24.13 20.39 -18.00
N ASP A 247 -24.76 21.22 -17.19
CA ASP A 247 -26.21 21.39 -17.23
C ASP A 247 -26.65 21.95 -18.59
N GLU A 248 -27.91 21.81 -18.96
CA GLU A 248 -28.48 22.32 -20.21
C GLU A 248 -28.30 23.83 -20.42
N TYR A 249 -27.80 24.54 -19.42
CA TYR A 249 -27.56 25.98 -19.41
C TYR A 249 -26.06 26.35 -19.40
N GLY A 250 -25.13 25.38 -19.54
CA GLY A 250 -23.69 25.64 -19.63
C GLY A 250 -23.06 26.10 -18.31
N LYS A 251 -23.72 25.90 -17.17
CA LYS A 251 -23.15 26.16 -15.85
C LYS A 251 -22.52 24.90 -15.28
N GLU A 252 -21.26 25.03 -14.83
CA GLU A 252 -20.57 23.98 -14.08
C GLU A 252 -21.28 23.76 -12.75
N SER A 253 -22.00 22.66 -12.59
CA SER A 253 -22.52 22.23 -11.30
C SER A 253 -21.57 21.17 -10.72
N SER A 254 -20.86 21.50 -9.66
CA SER A 254 -20.29 20.51 -8.76
C SER A 254 -21.43 19.90 -7.95
N SER A 255 -21.81 18.68 -8.27
CA SER A 255 -22.67 17.91 -7.35
C SER A 255 -21.90 17.67 -6.05
N ASN A 256 -22.45 18.21 -4.97
CA ASN A 256 -22.01 17.97 -3.58
C ASN A 256 -22.09 16.49 -3.22
#